data_d23b8b09e81f18fecc465330947d1df0
#
_entry.id   d23b8b09e81f18fecc465330947d1df0
#
_cell.length_a   1.000
_cell.length_b   1.000
_cell.length_c   1.000
_cell.angle_alpha   90.00
_cell.angle_beta   90.00
_cell.angle_gamma   90.00
#
_symmetry.space_group_name_H-M   'P 1'
#
loop_
_entity.id
_entity.type
_entity.pdbx_description
1 polymer ?
#
loop_
_entity_poly.entity_id
_entity_poly.type
_entity_poly.pdbx_seq_one_letter_code
_entity_poly.pdbx_strand_id
1 'polypeptide(L)'
;NRSDIPKPQSLPHDFHDYPSLAELMATASLTAPPEGVRSTGRLQRLVAPSLRQRHLMLPTAAMTLDPLHSTGIAHALAGVDRILNILMLTQSGTEQRQAVQQYETSFLQESKLLDELVSTAYLVMNDFERFTAACMIYFAGAIRCEERYQQGQNPTHLWNADDREFVQFSKQACFALR
;
A
#
# COMPACT_ATOMS: atom_id res chain seq x y z
N ASN A 1 -38.70 -16.89 -16.44
CA ASN A 1 -39.24 -16.42 -15.16
C ASN A 1 -38.37 -15.24 -14.68
N ARG A 2 -38.93 -14.02 -14.77
CA ARG A 2 -38.28 -12.75 -14.37
C ARG A 2 -38.51 -12.42 -12.88
N SER A 3 -38.83 -13.40 -12.06
CA SER A 3 -39.27 -13.20 -10.67
C SER A 3 -38.19 -13.35 -9.60
N ASP A 4 -36.93 -13.63 -9.97
CA ASP A 4 -35.86 -13.90 -9.00
C ASP A 4 -34.72 -12.85 -9.02
N ILE A 5 -35.06 -11.60 -9.39
CA ILE A 5 -34.11 -10.51 -9.14
C ILE A 5 -34.15 -10.23 -7.64
N PRO A 6 -33.06 -10.45 -6.89
CA PRO A 6 -33.01 -10.10 -5.48
C PRO A 6 -33.41 -8.64 -5.31
N LYS A 7 -34.32 -8.37 -4.36
CA LYS A 7 -34.65 -6.99 -4.00
C LYS A 7 -33.34 -6.25 -3.69
N PRO A 8 -33.19 -4.99 -4.18
CA PRO A 8 -32.02 -4.21 -3.89
C PRO A 8 -31.80 -4.19 -2.37
N GLN A 9 -30.68 -4.77 -1.91
CA GLN A 9 -30.31 -4.67 -0.51
C GLN A 9 -30.11 -3.20 -0.24
N SER A 10 -30.77 -2.70 0.78
CA SER A 10 -30.54 -1.35 1.29
C SER A 10 -29.03 -1.18 1.55
N LEU A 11 -28.48 -0.05 1.14
CA LEU A 11 -27.13 0.33 1.55
C LEU A 11 -27.03 0.18 3.08
N PRO A 12 -25.86 -0.23 3.62
CA PRO A 12 -25.70 -0.37 5.06
C PRO A 12 -26.24 0.88 5.78
N HIS A 13 -27.01 0.68 6.83
CA HIS A 13 -27.67 1.71 7.60
C HIS A 13 -26.72 2.64 8.38
N ASP A 14 -25.40 2.52 8.15
CA ASP A 14 -24.35 3.13 8.97
C ASP A 14 -24.09 4.60 8.68
N PHE A 15 -24.91 5.25 7.84
CA PHE A 15 -24.76 6.69 7.57
C PHE A 15 -25.45 7.59 8.60
N HIS A 16 -26.12 7.02 9.62
CA HIS A 16 -26.80 7.82 10.64
C HIS A 16 -25.88 8.78 11.40
N ASP A 17 -24.64 8.38 11.60
CA ASP A 17 -23.64 9.18 12.30
C ASP A 17 -23.03 10.28 11.41
N TYR A 18 -23.38 10.29 10.12
CA TYR A 18 -22.87 11.24 9.14
C TYR A 18 -24.03 11.91 8.37
N PRO A 19 -24.67 12.96 8.92
CA PRO A 19 -25.86 13.58 8.33
C PRO A 19 -25.71 13.97 6.86
N SER A 20 -24.57 14.54 6.47
CA SER A 20 -24.30 14.93 5.08
C SER A 20 -24.24 13.73 4.11
N LEU A 21 -23.71 12.59 4.56
CA LEU A 21 -23.71 11.35 3.79
C LEU A 21 -25.11 10.73 3.75
N ALA A 22 -25.82 10.75 4.85
CA ALA A 22 -27.19 10.26 4.92
C ALA A 22 -28.10 11.02 3.95
N GLU A 23 -28.00 12.36 3.88
CA GLU A 23 -28.71 13.20 2.93
C GLU A 23 -28.34 12.89 1.48
N LEU A 24 -27.03 12.80 1.17
CA LEU A 24 -26.53 12.46 -0.16
C LEU A 24 -27.03 11.09 -0.65
N MET A 25 -27.11 10.13 0.26
CA MET A 25 -27.47 8.75 -0.04
C MET A 25 -28.97 8.46 0.09
N ALA A 26 -29.77 9.41 0.58
CA ALA A 26 -31.21 9.22 0.84
C ALA A 26 -32.01 8.80 -0.42
N THR A 27 -31.59 9.23 -1.59
CA THR A 27 -32.22 8.90 -2.89
C THR A 27 -31.41 7.91 -3.73
N ALA A 28 -30.27 7.44 -3.21
CA ALA A 28 -29.41 6.51 -3.92
C ALA A 28 -30.01 5.10 -3.98
N SER A 29 -29.91 4.46 -5.14
CA SER A 29 -30.27 3.06 -5.33
C SER A 29 -29.06 2.27 -5.82
N LEU A 30 -28.90 1.06 -5.32
CA LEU A 30 -27.86 0.17 -5.79
C LEU A 30 -28.20 -0.35 -7.18
N THR A 31 -27.40 0.02 -8.18
CA THR A 31 -27.61 -0.40 -9.58
C THR A 31 -26.71 -1.57 -9.97
N ALA A 32 -25.59 -1.77 -9.29
CA ALA A 32 -24.62 -2.85 -9.51
C ALA A 32 -23.72 -3.01 -8.28
N PRO A 33 -23.22 -4.22 -7.98
CA PRO A 33 -23.49 -5.48 -8.67
C PRO A 33 -24.88 -6.07 -8.34
N PRO A 34 -25.43 -6.94 -9.18
CA PRO A 34 -26.76 -7.50 -8.95
C PRO A 34 -26.88 -8.36 -7.70
N GLU A 35 -25.75 -8.91 -7.21
CA GLU A 35 -25.69 -9.70 -5.98
C GLU A 35 -25.68 -8.84 -4.71
N GLY A 36 -25.73 -7.53 -4.82
CA GLY A 36 -25.65 -6.58 -3.70
C GLY A 36 -24.26 -6.18 -3.31
N VAL A 37 -24.13 -5.33 -2.28
CA VAL A 37 -22.86 -4.88 -1.74
C VAL A 37 -22.17 -6.05 -1.04
N ARG A 38 -20.89 -6.27 -1.39
CA ARG A 38 -20.04 -7.23 -0.71
C ARG A 38 -19.08 -6.51 0.21
N SER A 39 -18.99 -6.94 1.45
CA SER A 39 -17.99 -6.47 2.40
C SER A 39 -16.82 -7.45 2.41
N THR A 40 -15.63 -6.93 2.34
CA THR A 40 -14.39 -7.70 2.55
C THR A 40 -13.61 -7.07 3.69
N GLY A 41 -12.79 -7.86 4.36
CA GLY A 41 -11.78 -7.32 5.25
C GLY A 41 -10.71 -6.53 4.47
N ARG A 42 -9.69 -6.07 5.16
CA ARG A 42 -8.56 -5.35 4.57
C ARG A 42 -8.00 -6.10 3.36
N LEU A 43 -8.02 -5.46 2.19
CA LEU A 43 -7.52 -6.02 0.94
C LEU A 43 -6.00 -5.84 0.87
N GLN A 44 -5.28 -6.60 1.67
CA GLN A 44 -3.83 -6.61 1.59
C GLN A 44 -3.31 -8.00 1.28
N ARG A 45 -2.58 -8.10 0.20
CA ARG A 45 -1.93 -9.34 -0.24
C ARG A 45 -0.51 -9.03 -0.62
N LEU A 46 0.39 -9.90 -0.22
CA LEU A 46 1.80 -9.85 -0.58
C LEU A 46 2.20 -11.22 -1.13
N VAL A 47 2.78 -11.23 -2.33
CA VAL A 47 3.43 -12.38 -2.92
C VAL A 47 4.86 -12.03 -3.27
N ALA A 48 5.74 -13.02 -3.32
CA ALA A 48 7.11 -12.78 -3.75
C ALA A 48 7.13 -12.22 -5.18
N PRO A 49 7.80 -11.10 -5.44
CA PRO A 49 7.76 -10.42 -6.73
C PRO A 49 8.54 -11.13 -7.83
N SER A 50 9.44 -12.03 -7.49
CA SER A 50 10.16 -12.85 -8.45
C SER A 50 9.58 -14.26 -8.47
N LEU A 51 8.86 -14.56 -9.53
CA LEU A 51 8.45 -15.92 -9.85
C LEU A 51 9.50 -16.57 -10.73
N ARG A 52 10.48 -17.24 -10.11
CA ARG A 52 11.51 -18.01 -10.85
C ARG A 52 12.15 -17.19 -11.97
N GLN A 53 13.31 -16.67 -11.78
CA GLN A 53 14.32 -16.11 -12.70
C GLN A 53 13.90 -15.50 -14.07
N ARG A 54 12.66 -15.69 -14.53
CA ARG A 54 12.14 -15.23 -15.84
C ARG A 54 10.96 -14.29 -15.77
N HIS A 55 10.39 -14.07 -14.58
CA HIS A 55 9.22 -13.19 -14.41
C HIS A 55 9.49 -12.23 -13.27
N LEU A 56 9.35 -10.94 -13.55
CA LEU A 56 9.36 -9.89 -12.56
C LEU A 56 7.95 -9.31 -12.48
N MET A 57 7.46 -9.17 -11.28
CA MET A 57 6.17 -8.53 -11.03
C MET A 57 6.38 -7.08 -10.64
N LEU A 58 5.57 -6.20 -11.20
CA LEU A 58 5.45 -4.83 -10.70
C LEU A 58 4.90 -4.83 -9.27
N PRO A 59 5.23 -3.83 -8.44
CA PRO A 59 4.74 -3.76 -7.07
C PRO A 59 3.23 -3.95 -6.93
N THR A 60 2.44 -3.31 -7.78
CA THR A 60 0.98 -3.42 -7.78
C THR A 60 0.43 -4.80 -8.15
N ALA A 61 1.23 -5.61 -8.84
CA ALA A 61 0.87 -7.01 -9.12
C ALA A 61 1.29 -7.94 -7.97
N ALA A 62 2.40 -7.62 -7.30
CA ALA A 62 2.95 -8.43 -6.20
C ALA A 62 2.32 -8.10 -4.85
N MET A 63 1.85 -6.86 -4.65
CA MET A 63 1.24 -6.40 -3.42
C MET A 63 0.02 -5.53 -3.70
N THR A 64 -1.05 -5.78 -2.96
CA THR A 64 -2.17 -4.83 -2.83
C THR A 64 -1.97 -4.06 -1.54
N LEU A 65 -1.83 -2.74 -1.65
CA LEU A 65 -1.68 -1.83 -0.52
C LEU A 65 -2.93 -0.96 -0.41
N ASP A 66 -3.39 -0.76 0.81
CA ASP A 66 -4.48 0.17 1.09
C ASP A 66 -4.14 1.59 0.62
N PRO A 67 -5.11 2.35 0.03
CA PRO A 67 -4.83 3.64 -0.61
C PRO A 67 -4.69 4.81 0.37
N LEU A 68 -4.56 4.59 1.66
CA LEU A 68 -4.62 5.63 2.70
C LEU A 68 -3.72 6.85 2.39
N HIS A 69 -2.53 6.64 1.88
CA HIS A 69 -1.60 7.73 1.54
C HIS A 69 -1.19 7.73 0.06
N SER A 70 -1.98 7.09 -0.80
CA SER A 70 -1.66 6.92 -2.24
C SER A 70 -0.30 6.25 -2.50
N THR A 71 0.22 5.54 -1.52
CA THR A 71 1.55 4.90 -1.51
C THR A 71 1.77 3.98 -2.71
N GLY A 72 0.72 3.29 -3.13
CA GLY A 72 0.78 2.33 -4.24
C GLY A 72 1.24 2.95 -5.56
N ILE A 73 0.95 4.23 -5.81
CA ILE A 73 1.36 4.93 -7.02
C ILE A 73 2.89 5.14 -7.02
N ALA A 74 3.42 5.69 -5.94
CA ALA A 74 4.86 5.93 -5.80
C ALA A 74 5.65 4.61 -5.87
N HIS A 75 5.16 3.58 -5.19
CA HIS A 75 5.76 2.25 -5.19
C HIS A 75 5.73 1.61 -6.59
N ALA A 76 4.63 1.77 -7.33
CA ALA A 76 4.51 1.28 -8.70
C ALA A 76 5.51 1.95 -9.65
N LEU A 77 5.62 3.28 -9.59
CA LEU A 77 6.54 4.05 -10.44
C LEU A 77 8.00 3.68 -10.16
N ALA A 78 8.40 3.60 -8.89
CA ALA A 78 9.73 3.16 -8.52
C ALA A 78 10.02 1.72 -8.96
N GLY A 79 9.01 0.85 -8.91
CA GLY A 79 9.13 -0.52 -9.40
C GLY A 79 9.33 -0.60 -10.91
N VAL A 80 8.64 0.25 -11.69
CA VAL A 80 8.83 0.37 -13.14
C VAL A 80 10.27 0.80 -13.43
N ASP A 81 10.75 1.87 -12.78
CA ASP A 81 12.11 2.36 -12.97
C ASP A 81 13.17 1.28 -12.67
N ARG A 82 13.04 0.60 -11.54
CA ARG A 82 13.97 -0.47 -11.14
C ARG A 82 13.95 -1.64 -12.12
N ILE A 83 12.77 -2.08 -12.59
CA ILE A 83 12.66 -3.17 -13.54
C ILE A 83 13.26 -2.75 -14.90
N LEU A 84 13.01 -1.52 -15.36
CA LEU A 84 13.63 -1.04 -16.58
C LEU A 84 15.15 -1.00 -16.45
N ASN A 85 15.72 -0.55 -15.35
CA ASN A 85 17.14 -0.56 -15.10
C ASN A 85 17.70 -2.01 -15.12
N ILE A 86 17.01 -2.99 -14.53
CA ILE A 86 17.40 -4.40 -14.58
C ILE A 86 17.43 -4.90 -16.03
N LEU A 87 16.44 -4.53 -16.85
CA LEU A 87 16.33 -5.01 -18.22
C LEU A 87 17.31 -4.33 -19.18
N MET A 88 17.61 -3.04 -18.96
CA MET A 88 18.39 -2.22 -19.88
C MET A 88 19.88 -2.18 -19.59
N LEU A 89 20.28 -2.26 -18.31
CA LEU A 89 21.66 -2.03 -17.89
C LEU A 89 22.46 -3.32 -17.64
N THR A 90 21.80 -4.43 -17.44
CA THR A 90 22.48 -5.69 -17.14
C THR A 90 22.70 -6.51 -18.40
N GLN A 91 23.96 -6.65 -18.79
CA GLN A 91 24.36 -7.42 -20.00
C GLN A 91 24.78 -8.87 -19.69
N SER A 92 25.08 -9.18 -18.43
CA SER A 92 25.49 -10.52 -18.02
C SER A 92 24.39 -11.23 -17.22
N GLY A 93 24.23 -12.52 -17.45
CA GLY A 93 23.23 -13.32 -16.73
C GLY A 93 23.47 -13.42 -15.22
N THR A 94 24.68 -13.12 -14.74
CA THR A 94 25.01 -13.09 -13.30
C THR A 94 24.60 -11.77 -12.69
N GLU A 95 24.93 -10.64 -13.33
CA GLU A 95 24.54 -9.30 -12.87
C GLU A 95 23.02 -9.14 -12.87
N GLN A 96 22.38 -9.63 -13.92
CA GLN A 96 20.91 -9.61 -13.98
C GLN A 96 20.27 -10.39 -12.82
N ARG A 97 20.80 -11.56 -12.47
CA ARG A 97 20.30 -12.33 -11.32
C ARG A 97 20.49 -11.59 -9.99
N GLN A 98 21.63 -10.95 -9.80
CA GLN A 98 21.90 -10.15 -8.61
C GLN A 98 20.95 -8.95 -8.51
N ALA A 99 20.72 -8.23 -9.62
CA ALA A 99 19.82 -7.10 -9.68
C ALA A 99 18.35 -7.52 -9.40
N VAL A 100 17.92 -8.67 -9.93
CA VAL A 100 16.60 -9.26 -9.62
C VAL A 100 16.48 -9.59 -8.14
N GLN A 101 17.50 -10.21 -7.55
CA GLN A 101 17.48 -10.53 -6.12
C GLN A 101 17.48 -9.28 -5.24
N GLN A 102 18.19 -8.24 -5.64
CA GLN A 102 18.17 -6.95 -4.94
C GLN A 102 16.80 -6.30 -5.03
N TYR A 103 16.18 -6.29 -6.19
CA TYR A 103 14.82 -5.80 -6.38
C TYR A 103 13.82 -6.51 -5.47
N GLU A 104 13.88 -7.84 -5.42
CA GLU A 104 13.02 -8.65 -4.55
C GLU A 104 13.22 -8.31 -3.07
N THR A 105 14.47 -8.20 -2.64
CA THR A 105 14.81 -7.86 -1.25
C THR A 105 14.30 -6.48 -0.88
N SER A 106 14.56 -5.49 -1.71
CA SER A 106 14.09 -4.10 -1.50
C SER A 106 12.57 -4.04 -1.45
N PHE A 107 11.90 -4.68 -2.41
CA PHE A 107 10.44 -4.74 -2.46
C PHE A 107 9.84 -5.35 -1.19
N LEU A 108 10.38 -6.46 -0.69
CA LEU A 108 9.86 -7.12 0.50
C LEU A 108 10.09 -6.30 1.78
N GLN A 109 11.22 -5.58 1.87
CA GLN A 109 11.51 -4.70 3.00
C GLN A 109 10.57 -3.49 3.01
N GLU A 110 10.40 -2.83 1.88
CA GLU A 110 9.45 -1.72 1.69
C GLU A 110 8.02 -2.15 2.01
N SER A 111 7.59 -3.29 1.47
CA SER A 111 6.24 -3.82 1.66
C SER A 111 5.94 -4.09 3.13
N LYS A 112 6.89 -4.66 3.87
CA LYS A 112 6.73 -4.92 5.30
C LYS A 112 6.64 -3.64 6.13
N LEU A 113 7.48 -2.65 5.81
CA LEU A 113 7.43 -1.35 6.51
C LEU A 113 6.11 -0.63 6.22
N LEU A 114 5.71 -0.57 4.95
CA LEU A 114 4.47 0.08 4.55
C LEU A 114 3.24 -0.59 5.15
N ASP A 115 3.21 -1.92 5.19
CA ASP A 115 2.13 -2.65 5.83
C ASP A 115 2.02 -2.31 7.31
N GLU A 116 3.13 -2.26 8.04
CA GLU A 116 3.18 -1.89 9.45
C GLU A 116 2.65 -0.46 9.67
N LEU A 117 3.12 0.51 8.88
CA LEU A 117 2.73 1.91 8.99
C LEU A 117 1.24 2.12 8.66
N VAL A 118 0.78 1.59 7.54
CA VAL A 118 -0.60 1.74 7.08
C VAL A 118 -1.58 0.99 7.99
N SER A 119 -1.23 -0.24 8.42
CA SER A 119 -2.09 -0.99 9.35
C SER A 119 -2.22 -0.31 10.70
N THR A 120 -1.15 0.30 11.19
CA THR A 120 -1.21 1.05 12.45
C THR A 120 -2.13 2.25 12.33
N ALA A 121 -2.03 3.03 11.25
CA ALA A 121 -2.92 4.16 11.03
C ALA A 121 -4.40 3.74 11.01
N TYR A 122 -4.74 2.62 10.34
CA TYR A 122 -6.11 2.11 10.35
C TYR A 122 -6.57 1.65 11.73
N LEU A 123 -5.70 0.99 12.50
CA LEU A 123 -6.05 0.49 13.83
C LEU A 123 -6.36 1.61 14.83
N VAL A 124 -5.73 2.77 14.66
CA VAL A 124 -5.89 3.91 15.57
C VAL A 124 -6.72 5.05 14.98
N MET A 125 -7.40 4.82 13.87
CA MET A 125 -8.13 5.86 13.13
C MET A 125 -9.27 6.51 13.94
N ASN A 126 -9.78 5.85 14.95
CA ASN A 126 -10.82 6.35 15.86
C ASN A 126 -10.26 7.31 16.93
N ASP A 127 -8.95 7.41 17.08
CA ASP A 127 -8.25 8.32 17.99
C ASP A 127 -7.43 9.31 17.15
N PHE A 128 -7.86 10.55 17.09
CA PHE A 128 -7.25 11.55 16.23
C PHE A 128 -5.77 11.82 16.53
N GLU A 129 -5.38 11.83 17.79
CA GLU A 129 -4.00 12.09 18.19
C GLU A 129 -3.08 10.92 17.75
N ARG A 130 -3.51 9.68 18.02
CA ARG A 130 -2.78 8.49 17.62
C ARG A 130 -2.73 8.33 16.10
N PHE A 131 -3.85 8.59 15.43
CA PHE A 131 -3.92 8.57 13.95
C PHE A 131 -2.96 9.59 13.35
N THR A 132 -2.95 10.82 13.86
CA THR A 132 -2.02 11.86 13.42
C THR A 132 -0.57 11.44 13.64
N ALA A 133 -0.24 10.88 14.80
CA ALA A 133 1.10 10.38 15.08
C ALA A 133 1.51 9.25 14.12
N ALA A 134 0.62 8.30 13.82
CA ALA A 134 0.87 7.23 12.85
C ALA A 134 1.14 7.79 11.45
N CYS A 135 0.34 8.77 11.00
CA CYS A 135 0.55 9.46 9.73
C CYS A 135 1.89 10.21 9.69
N MET A 136 2.28 10.87 10.78
CA MET A 136 3.56 11.59 10.86
C MET A 136 4.77 10.66 10.74
N ILE A 137 4.71 9.45 11.28
CA ILE A 137 5.79 8.45 11.11
C ILE A 137 5.90 8.07 9.63
N TYR A 138 4.77 7.82 8.95
CA TYR A 138 4.75 7.53 7.53
C TYR A 138 5.36 8.68 6.70
N PHE A 139 4.94 9.93 6.95
CA PHE A 139 5.45 11.08 6.22
C PHE A 139 6.92 11.36 6.53
N ALA A 140 7.39 11.12 7.74
CA ALA A 140 8.81 11.24 8.07
C ALA A 140 9.67 10.31 7.20
N GLY A 141 9.24 9.07 6.99
CA GLY A 141 9.91 8.14 6.06
C GLY A 141 9.89 8.62 4.62
N ALA A 142 8.76 9.13 4.14
CA ALA A 142 8.61 9.62 2.79
C ALA A 142 9.47 10.88 2.53
N ILE A 143 9.40 11.87 3.42
CA ILE A 143 10.15 13.14 3.32
C ILE A 143 11.65 12.86 3.35
N ARG A 144 12.13 12.05 4.31
CA ARG A 144 13.55 11.70 4.39
C ARG A 144 14.05 10.96 3.15
N CYS A 145 13.22 10.12 2.56
CA CYS A 145 13.56 9.45 1.29
C CYS A 145 13.69 10.48 0.16
N GLU A 146 12.78 11.44 0.06
CA GLU A 146 12.82 12.52 -0.92
C GLU A 146 14.05 13.41 -0.73
N GLU A 147 14.39 13.77 0.51
CA GLU A 147 15.61 14.53 0.82
C GLU A 147 16.87 13.81 0.33
N ARG A 148 16.94 12.49 0.50
CA ARG A 148 18.07 11.68 0.00
C ARG A 148 18.17 11.75 -1.53
N TYR A 149 17.04 11.70 -2.24
CA TYR A 149 17.03 11.89 -3.70
C TYR A 149 17.50 13.28 -4.11
N GLN A 150 17.03 14.33 -3.45
CA GLN A 150 17.43 15.71 -3.72
C GLN A 150 18.93 15.95 -3.47
N GLN A 151 19.50 15.21 -2.53
CA GLN A 151 20.95 15.22 -2.24
C GLN A 151 21.77 14.35 -3.21
N GLY A 152 21.16 13.75 -4.20
CA GLY A 152 21.82 12.86 -5.17
C GLY A 152 22.21 11.48 -4.60
N GLN A 153 21.66 11.08 -3.47
CA GLN A 153 21.92 9.80 -2.84
C GLN A 153 21.00 8.75 -3.43
N ASN A 154 20.78 8.43 -4.52
CA ASN A 154 19.89 7.43 -5.10
C ASN A 154 19.50 6.28 -4.13
N PRO A 155 18.58 6.45 -3.20
CA PRO A 155 18.25 5.44 -2.21
C PRO A 155 17.71 4.19 -2.91
N THR A 156 18.23 3.03 -2.49
CA THR A 156 17.81 1.74 -3.06
C THR A 156 16.42 1.30 -2.59
N HIS A 157 15.92 1.93 -1.53
CA HIS A 157 14.64 1.62 -0.92
C HIS A 157 13.82 2.89 -0.72
N LEU A 158 12.52 2.79 -0.96
CA LEU A 158 11.56 3.83 -0.62
C LEU A 158 11.30 3.85 0.89
N TRP A 159 10.82 4.97 1.41
CA TRP A 159 10.48 5.19 2.83
C TRP A 159 11.62 4.87 3.80
N ASN A 160 12.87 4.92 3.35
CA ASN A 160 14.03 4.52 4.15
C ASN A 160 13.93 3.10 4.74
N ALA A 161 13.37 2.17 3.99
CA ALA A 161 13.26 0.77 4.41
C ALA A 161 14.64 0.06 4.53
N ASP A 162 15.70 0.68 4.02
CA ASP A 162 17.11 0.30 4.21
C ASP A 162 17.76 0.90 5.48
N ASP A 163 17.14 1.91 6.09
CA ASP A 163 17.62 2.53 7.31
C ASP A 163 17.16 1.74 8.54
N ARG A 164 18.09 1.03 9.16
CA ARG A 164 17.80 0.18 10.33
C ARG A 164 17.25 0.96 11.52
N GLU A 165 17.76 2.17 11.75
CA GLU A 165 17.33 3.01 12.88
C GLU A 165 15.89 3.49 12.65
N PHE A 166 15.58 3.95 11.44
CA PHE A 166 14.22 4.36 11.09
C PHE A 166 13.23 3.17 11.16
N VAL A 167 13.60 2.01 10.63
CA VAL A 167 12.74 0.81 10.68
C VAL A 167 12.51 0.36 12.12
N GLN A 168 13.53 0.39 12.97
CA GLN A 168 13.38 0.04 14.39
C GLN A 168 12.52 1.05 15.14
N PHE A 169 12.76 2.35 14.93
CA PHE A 169 11.94 3.42 15.49
C PHE A 169 10.48 3.26 15.08
N SER A 170 10.21 3.08 13.78
CA SER A 170 8.85 2.93 13.25
C SER A 170 8.12 1.75 13.90
N LYS A 171 8.77 0.60 14.06
CA LYS A 171 8.18 -0.56 14.73
C LYS A 171 7.85 -0.29 16.18
N GLN A 172 8.75 0.34 16.93
CA GLN A 172 8.52 0.67 18.34
C GLN A 172 7.39 1.69 18.50
N ALA A 173 7.37 2.72 17.66
CA ALA A 173 6.32 3.73 17.65
C ALA A 173 4.96 3.14 17.26
N CYS A 174 4.90 2.33 16.21
CA CYS A 174 3.68 1.62 15.82
C CYS A 174 3.15 0.71 16.93
N PHE A 175 4.03 0.01 17.62
CA PHE A 175 3.65 -0.82 18.75
C PHE A 175 3.10 0.01 19.93
N ALA A 176 3.71 1.15 20.23
CA ALA A 176 3.27 2.03 21.31
C ALA A 176 1.93 2.74 21.02
N LEU A 177 1.60 2.95 19.73
CA LEU A 177 0.35 3.57 19.32
C LEU A 177 -0.85 2.62 19.39
N ARG A 178 -0.64 1.32 19.22
CA ARG A 178 -1.69 0.28 19.26
C ARG A 178 -2.14 -0.01 20.69
#